data_76d4e9d6c53c650b50afb957b6f703e0
#
_entry.id   76d4e9d6c53c650b50afb957b6f703e0
#
_cell.length_a   1.000
_cell.length_b   1.000
_cell.length_c   1.000
_cell.angle_alpha   90.00
_cell.angle_beta   90.00
_cell.angle_gamma   90.00
#
_symmetry.space_group_name_H-M   'P 1'
#
loop_
_entity.id
_entity.type
_entity.pdbx_description
1 polymer ?
#
loop_
_entity_poly.entity_id
_entity_poly.type
_entity_poly.pdbx_seq_one_letter_code
_entity_poly.pdbx_strand_id
1 'polypeptide(L)'
;MTFVRFGVGHSPTFGVPYLWFMKALPWKSKPGQPLVVAGPCSAESESQVVETALALAASGRVVAFRAGVWKPRSRPGSFEGIGSSALPWLVAAREASGLPVMTEVANAQHVEACLKAGLDALWIGARTTVNPFYVQEIAEALRGVNIPVWVKNPIHSDLGLWIGALERLDAVGIGSVAAVHRGFYADRPEPFRNEPKWELSFALRSRVPDVPIVCDPSHIAGKRSLVEQVARTALDLQLDGLMVESHTNPDKALSDAAVPPCFSCWIPRLFQRMER
;
A
#
# COMPACT_ATOMS: atom_id res chain seq x y z
N MET A 1 -28.96 0.52 14.62
CA MET A 1 -28.15 1.33 15.56
C MET A 1 -26.82 0.61 15.73
N THR A 2 -25.79 1.07 15.06
CA THR A 2 -24.46 0.43 15.09
C THR A 2 -23.63 1.18 16.13
N PHE A 3 -23.28 0.48 17.21
CA PHE A 3 -22.44 1.02 18.28
C PHE A 3 -21.03 1.27 17.75
N VAL A 4 -20.61 2.52 17.73
CA VAL A 4 -19.23 2.95 17.51
C VAL A 4 -18.48 2.73 18.83
N ARG A 5 -17.53 1.79 18.87
CA ARG A 5 -16.61 1.63 19.99
C ARG A 5 -15.53 2.73 19.91
N PHE A 6 -15.47 3.56 20.93
CA PHE A 6 -14.40 4.55 21.13
C PHE A 6 -13.18 3.84 21.73
N GLY A 7 -12.11 3.75 20.96
CA GLY A 7 -10.81 3.30 21.47
C GLY A 7 -10.00 4.52 21.94
N VAL A 8 -9.62 4.57 23.22
CA VAL A 8 -8.75 5.64 23.77
C VAL A 8 -7.31 5.15 23.74
N GLY A 9 -6.54 5.61 22.75
CA GLY A 9 -5.09 5.39 22.72
C GLY A 9 -4.38 6.50 23.51
N HIS A 10 -3.53 6.14 24.47
CA HIS A 10 -2.70 7.10 25.21
C HIS A 10 -1.31 7.19 24.58
N SER A 11 -0.93 8.34 24.06
CA SER A 11 0.46 8.64 23.73
C SER A 11 1.23 8.99 25.01
N PRO A 12 2.40 8.39 25.28
CA PRO A 12 3.15 8.63 26.53
C PRO A 12 3.77 10.00 26.67
N THR A 13 3.75 10.86 25.65
CA THR A 13 4.48 12.12 25.62
C THR A 13 3.63 13.39 25.59
N PHE A 14 2.36 13.31 25.26
CA PHE A 14 1.45 14.47 25.30
C PHE A 14 0.07 13.98 25.75
N GLY A 15 -0.29 14.22 26.98
CA GLY A 15 -1.48 13.72 27.69
C GLY A 15 -2.87 14.07 27.11
N VAL A 16 -3.04 14.00 25.79
CA VAL A 16 -4.30 14.16 25.09
C VAL A 16 -4.67 12.80 24.50
N PRO A 17 -5.81 12.20 24.87
CA PRO A 17 -6.28 10.98 24.20
C PRO A 17 -6.58 11.28 22.74
N TYR A 18 -5.87 10.65 21.82
CA TYR A 18 -6.18 10.69 20.41
C TYR A 18 -7.48 9.90 20.17
N LEU A 19 -8.53 10.59 19.75
CA LEU A 19 -9.78 9.97 19.29
C LEU A 19 -9.64 9.72 17.79
N TRP A 20 -9.37 8.48 17.42
CA TRP A 20 -9.33 8.06 16.01
C TRP A 20 -10.76 7.94 15.48
N PHE A 21 -11.15 8.81 14.57
CA PHE A 21 -12.41 8.69 13.82
C PHE A 21 -12.19 7.88 12.53
N MET A 22 -11.74 6.65 12.68
CA MET A 22 -11.43 5.80 11.54
C MET A 22 -12.69 5.25 10.89
N LYS A 23 -12.86 5.51 9.59
CA LYS A 23 -13.84 4.83 8.75
C LYS A 23 -13.20 3.55 8.23
N ALA A 24 -13.98 2.47 8.15
CA ALA A 24 -13.55 1.25 7.48
C ALA A 24 -13.08 1.57 6.05
N LEU A 25 -12.09 0.82 5.56
CA LEU A 25 -11.68 0.91 4.16
C LEU A 25 -12.93 0.74 3.27
N PRO A 26 -13.06 1.52 2.19
CA PRO A 26 -14.22 1.49 1.32
C PRO A 26 -14.33 0.16 0.56
N TRP A 27 -13.24 -0.57 0.46
CA TRP A 27 -13.17 -1.86 -0.23
C TRP A 27 -13.25 -3.00 0.76
N LYS A 28 -14.14 -3.95 0.46
CA LYS A 28 -14.32 -5.15 1.28
C LYS A 28 -13.94 -6.37 0.47
N SER A 29 -13.12 -7.22 1.06
CA SER A 29 -12.95 -8.60 0.60
C SER A 29 -14.21 -9.40 0.86
N LYS A 30 -14.38 -10.53 0.18
CA LYS A 30 -15.42 -11.51 0.52
C LYS A 30 -15.20 -12.01 1.95
N PRO A 31 -16.27 -12.36 2.69
CA PRO A 31 -16.13 -12.91 4.03
C PRO A 31 -15.12 -14.08 4.06
N GLY A 32 -14.21 -14.06 5.04
CA GLY A 32 -13.18 -15.09 5.17
C GLY A 32 -11.99 -14.96 4.21
N GLN A 33 -11.93 -13.90 3.40
CA GLN A 33 -10.80 -13.64 2.50
C GLN A 33 -10.03 -12.40 2.93
N PRO A 34 -8.68 -12.41 2.85
CA PRO A 34 -7.88 -11.21 3.10
C PRO A 34 -8.16 -10.15 2.04
N LEU A 35 -7.99 -8.90 2.42
CA LEU A 35 -8.02 -7.78 1.49
C LEU A 35 -6.76 -7.85 0.60
N VAL A 36 -6.92 -7.83 -0.72
CA VAL A 36 -5.78 -7.88 -1.66
C VAL A 36 -5.84 -6.70 -2.62
N VAL A 37 -4.79 -5.89 -2.61
CA VAL A 37 -4.51 -4.87 -3.60
C VAL A 37 -3.33 -5.36 -4.45
N ALA A 38 -3.49 -5.35 -5.77
CA ALA A 38 -2.43 -5.86 -6.65
C ALA A 38 -2.29 -5.01 -7.92
N GLY A 39 -1.12 -5.10 -8.56
CA GLY A 39 -0.81 -4.41 -9.80
C GLY A 39 0.68 -4.22 -9.98
N PRO A 40 1.14 -3.64 -11.09
CA PRO A 40 2.55 -3.54 -11.40
C PRO A 40 3.29 -2.60 -10.45
N CYS A 41 4.60 -2.82 -10.27
CA CYS A 41 5.47 -1.92 -9.52
C CYS A 41 5.37 -0.49 -10.06
N SER A 42 5.40 -0.34 -11.38
CA SER A 42 5.22 0.93 -12.09
C SER A 42 4.28 0.81 -13.29
N ALA A 43 3.60 1.90 -13.60
CA ALA A 43 2.91 2.10 -14.88
C ALA A 43 3.98 2.40 -15.94
N GLU A 44 4.10 1.53 -16.95
CA GLU A 44 5.16 1.60 -17.97
C GLU A 44 4.61 1.87 -19.37
N SER A 45 3.38 1.44 -19.64
CA SER A 45 2.57 1.74 -20.82
C SER A 45 1.09 1.55 -20.49
N GLU A 46 0.23 2.19 -21.27
CA GLU A 46 -1.23 2.05 -21.12
C GLU A 46 -1.68 0.59 -21.28
N SER A 47 -1.18 -0.09 -22.32
CA SER A 47 -1.50 -1.51 -22.56
C SER A 47 -1.11 -2.40 -21.37
N GLN A 48 0.12 -2.23 -20.83
CA GLN A 48 0.57 -2.98 -19.66
C GLN A 48 -0.34 -2.75 -18.44
N VAL A 49 -0.76 -1.51 -18.19
CA VAL A 49 -1.61 -1.12 -17.06
C VAL A 49 -3.00 -1.74 -17.21
N VAL A 50 -3.65 -1.56 -18.37
CA VAL A 50 -5.01 -2.05 -18.63
C VAL A 50 -5.06 -3.59 -18.66
N GLU A 51 -4.14 -4.24 -19.37
CA GLU A 51 -4.08 -5.70 -19.43
C GLU A 51 -3.86 -6.33 -18.06
N THR A 52 -2.98 -5.72 -17.24
CA THR A 52 -2.76 -6.20 -15.87
C THR A 52 -4.02 -6.03 -15.02
N ALA A 53 -4.73 -4.91 -15.12
CA ALA A 53 -5.95 -4.66 -14.37
C ALA A 53 -7.07 -5.65 -14.74
N LEU A 54 -7.27 -5.91 -16.05
CA LEU A 54 -8.24 -6.90 -16.54
C LEU A 54 -7.95 -8.30 -16.03
N ALA A 55 -6.68 -8.73 -16.10
CA ALA A 55 -6.25 -10.04 -15.60
C ALA A 55 -6.48 -10.19 -14.09
N LEU A 56 -6.24 -9.12 -13.33
CA LEU A 56 -6.47 -9.07 -11.88
C LEU A 56 -7.96 -9.11 -11.54
N ALA A 57 -8.79 -8.34 -12.25
CA ALA A 57 -10.24 -8.33 -12.06
C ALA A 57 -10.88 -9.70 -12.34
N ALA A 58 -10.44 -10.38 -13.39
CA ALA A 58 -10.94 -11.70 -13.77
C ALA A 58 -10.74 -12.77 -12.68
N SER A 59 -9.80 -12.58 -11.76
CA SER A 59 -9.60 -13.49 -10.63
C SER A 59 -10.70 -13.43 -9.58
N GLY A 60 -11.42 -12.30 -9.49
CA GLY A 60 -12.38 -12.02 -8.43
C GLY A 60 -11.80 -11.98 -7.01
N ARG A 61 -10.46 -11.84 -6.86
CA ARG A 61 -9.72 -11.89 -5.59
C ARG A 61 -9.09 -10.55 -5.21
N VAL A 62 -9.04 -9.59 -6.12
CA VAL A 62 -8.42 -8.27 -5.94
C VAL A 62 -9.52 -7.23 -5.72
N VAL A 63 -9.34 -6.39 -4.72
CA VAL A 63 -10.32 -5.34 -4.37
C VAL A 63 -9.96 -3.98 -4.93
N ALA A 64 -8.68 -3.74 -5.26
CA ALA A 64 -8.22 -2.51 -5.90
C ALA A 64 -6.92 -2.76 -6.68
N PHE A 65 -6.73 -1.98 -7.74
CA PHE A 65 -5.54 -2.00 -8.59
C PHE A 65 -4.54 -0.94 -8.14
N ARG A 66 -3.27 -1.33 -8.07
CA ARG A 66 -2.19 -0.40 -7.76
C ARG A 66 -1.20 -0.29 -8.92
N ALA A 67 -0.71 0.90 -9.23
CA ALA A 67 0.47 1.11 -10.08
C ALA A 67 1.18 2.41 -9.68
N GLY A 68 2.50 2.36 -9.50
CA GLY A 68 3.27 3.57 -9.22
C GLY A 68 3.53 4.35 -10.51
N VAL A 69 3.16 5.63 -10.56
CA VAL A 69 3.46 6.48 -11.71
C VAL A 69 4.73 7.31 -11.51
N TRP A 70 5.11 7.56 -10.26
CA TRP A 70 6.39 8.14 -9.84
C TRP A 70 7.20 7.10 -9.06
N LYS A 71 8.50 7.04 -9.29
CA LYS A 71 9.39 6.07 -8.63
C LYS A 71 10.57 6.79 -7.99
N PRO A 72 10.58 6.96 -6.65
CA PRO A 72 11.73 7.53 -5.97
C PRO A 72 12.92 6.59 -6.07
N ARG A 73 14.02 7.04 -6.69
CA ARG A 73 15.24 6.26 -6.85
C ARG A 73 16.36 6.84 -6.01
N SER A 74 17.21 5.96 -5.48
CA SER A 74 18.38 6.36 -4.68
C SER A 74 19.51 6.91 -5.56
N ARG A 75 19.53 6.55 -6.85
CA ARG A 75 20.53 7.03 -7.83
C ARG A 75 19.83 7.54 -9.07
N PRO A 76 20.33 8.64 -9.70
CA PRO A 76 19.85 9.10 -10.98
C PRO A 76 20.16 8.07 -12.08
N GLY A 77 19.45 8.16 -13.21
CA GLY A 77 19.65 7.28 -14.36
C GLY A 77 18.89 5.95 -14.33
N SER A 78 18.17 5.65 -13.25
CA SER A 78 17.19 4.55 -13.21
C SER A 78 15.82 5.04 -13.70
N PHE A 79 14.94 4.13 -14.10
CA PHE A 79 13.56 4.46 -14.47
C PHE A 79 12.81 5.09 -13.27
N GLU A 80 12.48 6.38 -13.40
CA GLU A 80 11.83 7.19 -12.35
C GLU A 80 10.30 7.23 -12.46
N GLY A 81 9.73 6.44 -13.37
CA GLY A 81 8.31 6.42 -13.70
C GLY A 81 7.97 7.37 -14.86
N ILE A 82 6.75 7.25 -15.35
CA ILE A 82 6.21 8.08 -16.44
C ILE A 82 5.67 9.42 -15.91
N GLY A 83 5.41 9.49 -14.62
CA GLY A 83 4.86 10.67 -13.98
C GLY A 83 3.36 10.86 -14.26
N SER A 84 2.91 12.11 -14.20
CA SER A 84 1.49 12.47 -14.34
C SER A 84 0.87 12.04 -15.67
N SER A 85 1.68 11.85 -16.73
CA SER A 85 1.20 11.37 -18.03
C SER A 85 0.64 9.96 -18.01
N ALA A 86 0.97 9.15 -16.96
CA ALA A 86 0.42 7.83 -16.79
C ALA A 86 -0.88 7.79 -15.95
N LEU A 87 -1.30 8.89 -15.33
CA LEU A 87 -2.56 8.93 -14.56
C LEU A 87 -3.79 8.56 -15.40
N PRO A 88 -3.94 9.03 -16.65
CA PRO A 88 -5.03 8.58 -17.54
C PRO A 88 -5.05 7.07 -17.77
N TRP A 89 -3.90 6.39 -17.76
CA TRP A 89 -3.83 4.93 -17.92
C TRP A 89 -4.45 4.18 -16.74
N LEU A 90 -4.30 4.73 -15.52
CA LEU A 90 -4.96 4.17 -14.33
C LEU A 90 -6.48 4.36 -14.42
N VAL A 91 -6.94 5.50 -14.91
CA VAL A 91 -8.37 5.74 -15.15
C VAL A 91 -8.92 4.76 -16.19
N ALA A 92 -8.22 4.58 -17.32
CA ALA A 92 -8.57 3.59 -18.34
C ALA A 92 -8.60 2.16 -17.77
N ALA A 93 -7.65 1.81 -16.89
CA ALA A 93 -7.64 0.52 -16.20
C ALA A 93 -8.87 0.34 -15.28
N ARG A 94 -9.28 1.39 -14.56
CA ARG A 94 -10.51 1.37 -13.77
C ARG A 94 -11.74 1.15 -14.64
N GLU A 95 -11.88 1.90 -15.72
CA GLU A 95 -13.01 1.82 -16.64
C GLU A 95 -13.10 0.43 -17.28
N ALA A 96 -11.96 -0.15 -17.67
CA ALA A 96 -11.92 -1.47 -18.29
C ALA A 96 -12.17 -2.63 -17.30
N SER A 97 -11.64 -2.54 -16.08
CA SER A 97 -11.63 -3.65 -15.12
C SER A 97 -12.71 -3.56 -14.04
N GLY A 98 -13.25 -2.37 -13.78
CA GLY A 98 -14.13 -2.08 -12.65
C GLY A 98 -13.40 -2.01 -11.29
N LEU A 99 -12.07 -2.20 -11.25
CA LEU A 99 -11.29 -2.10 -10.01
C LEU A 99 -10.99 -0.64 -9.68
N PRO A 100 -11.22 -0.19 -8.43
CA PRO A 100 -10.68 1.08 -7.95
C PRO A 100 -9.17 1.16 -8.14
N VAL A 101 -8.64 2.35 -8.46
CA VAL A 101 -7.23 2.54 -8.80
C VAL A 101 -6.50 3.42 -7.80
N MET A 102 -5.23 3.09 -7.50
CA MET A 102 -4.40 3.84 -6.58
C MET A 102 -2.95 3.98 -7.06
N THR A 103 -2.29 5.06 -6.63
CA THR A 103 -0.88 5.30 -6.92
C THR A 103 -0.12 5.90 -5.74
N GLU A 104 1.23 5.88 -5.82
CA GLU A 104 2.13 6.52 -4.84
C GLU A 104 2.13 8.03 -5.01
N VAL A 105 2.14 8.76 -3.88
CA VAL A 105 2.37 10.20 -3.84
C VAL A 105 3.55 10.52 -2.92
N ALA A 106 4.31 11.57 -3.25
CA ALA A 106 5.49 11.97 -2.50
C ALA A 106 5.48 13.47 -2.12
N ASN A 107 4.55 14.26 -2.62
CA ASN A 107 4.40 15.70 -2.35
C ASN A 107 2.97 16.17 -2.68
N ALA A 108 2.64 17.43 -2.39
CA ALA A 108 1.33 18.03 -2.65
C ALA A 108 0.97 18.05 -4.15
N GLN A 109 1.93 18.30 -5.03
CA GLN A 109 1.70 18.35 -6.48
C GLN A 109 1.24 16.99 -7.01
N HIS A 110 1.79 15.89 -6.49
CA HIS A 110 1.34 14.53 -6.82
C HIS A 110 -0.10 14.30 -6.36
N VAL A 111 -0.43 14.77 -5.15
CA VAL A 111 -1.81 14.69 -4.62
C VAL A 111 -2.78 15.43 -5.53
N GLU A 112 -2.50 16.69 -5.84
CA GLU A 112 -3.35 17.51 -6.72
C GLU A 112 -3.56 16.87 -8.08
N ALA A 113 -2.49 16.34 -8.70
CA ALA A 113 -2.57 15.65 -9.99
C ALA A 113 -3.46 14.40 -9.91
N CYS A 114 -3.34 13.61 -8.86
CA CYS A 114 -4.15 12.41 -8.63
C CYS A 114 -5.63 12.76 -8.41
N LEU A 115 -5.91 13.77 -7.61
CA LEU A 115 -7.28 14.24 -7.34
C LEU A 115 -7.92 14.78 -8.62
N LYS A 116 -7.19 15.56 -9.42
CA LYS A 116 -7.65 16.07 -10.72
C LYS A 116 -7.94 14.94 -11.71
N ALA A 117 -7.13 13.88 -11.69
CA ALA A 117 -7.33 12.69 -12.53
C ALA A 117 -8.48 11.79 -12.01
N GLY A 118 -8.97 12.01 -10.78
CA GLY A 118 -10.06 11.24 -10.19
C GLY A 118 -9.65 9.85 -9.73
N LEU A 119 -8.45 9.67 -9.17
CA LEU A 119 -8.02 8.41 -8.57
C LEU A 119 -8.83 8.08 -7.31
N ASP A 120 -8.97 6.80 -7.01
CA ASP A 120 -9.83 6.30 -5.93
C ASP A 120 -9.12 6.19 -4.59
N ALA A 121 -7.77 6.08 -4.58
CA ALA A 121 -6.95 6.08 -3.37
C ALA A 121 -5.50 6.44 -3.67
N LEU A 122 -4.76 6.75 -2.60
CA LEU A 122 -3.34 7.09 -2.66
C LEU A 122 -2.55 6.27 -1.65
N TRP A 123 -1.23 6.13 -1.87
CA TRP A 123 -0.35 5.69 -0.80
C TRP A 123 0.90 6.57 -0.68
N ILE A 124 1.36 6.73 0.55
CA ILE A 124 2.61 7.41 0.87
C ILE A 124 3.72 6.36 0.90
N GLY A 125 4.75 6.55 0.08
CA GLY A 125 5.87 5.63 -0.04
C GLY A 125 6.81 5.65 1.17
N ALA A 126 7.53 4.55 1.40
CA ALA A 126 8.43 4.40 2.54
C ALA A 126 9.54 5.46 2.62
N ARG A 127 10.00 5.97 1.46
CA ARG A 127 11.00 7.05 1.39
C ARG A 127 10.41 8.42 1.72
N THR A 128 9.13 8.59 1.52
CA THR A 128 8.39 9.81 1.88
C THR A 128 8.02 9.80 3.35
N THR A 129 7.62 8.65 3.90
CA THR A 129 7.24 8.49 5.31
C THR A 129 8.37 8.84 6.28
N VAL A 130 9.64 8.74 5.88
CA VAL A 130 10.79 9.15 6.72
C VAL A 130 10.89 10.66 6.96
N ASN A 131 10.15 11.47 6.20
CA ASN A 131 10.23 12.92 6.29
C ASN A 131 8.88 13.51 6.76
N PRO A 132 8.77 13.95 8.03
CA PRO A 132 7.54 14.53 8.55
C PRO A 132 7.04 15.76 7.80
N PHE A 133 7.92 16.56 7.18
CA PHE A 133 7.53 17.73 6.41
C PHE A 133 6.79 17.34 5.13
N TYR A 134 7.29 16.33 4.38
CA TYR A 134 6.59 15.84 3.19
C TYR A 134 5.25 15.19 3.54
N VAL A 135 5.20 14.44 4.64
CA VAL A 135 3.92 13.85 5.09
C VAL A 135 2.92 14.94 5.49
N GLN A 136 3.39 16.00 6.17
CA GLN A 136 2.54 17.14 6.53
C GLN A 136 2.03 17.87 5.28
N GLU A 137 2.89 18.13 4.31
CA GLU A 137 2.52 18.75 3.03
C GLU A 137 1.45 17.94 2.28
N ILE A 138 1.61 16.62 2.22
CA ILE A 138 0.62 15.70 1.64
C ILE A 138 -0.68 15.76 2.42
N ALA A 139 -0.63 15.71 3.74
CA ALA A 139 -1.81 15.77 4.60
C ALA A 139 -2.59 17.08 4.38
N GLU A 140 -1.90 18.23 4.33
CA GLU A 140 -2.56 19.53 4.07
C GLU A 140 -3.19 19.58 2.66
N ALA A 141 -2.54 19.04 1.65
CA ALA A 141 -3.12 18.95 0.29
C ALA A 141 -4.37 18.06 0.22
N LEU A 142 -4.55 17.17 1.19
CA LEU A 142 -5.71 16.29 1.31
C LEU A 142 -6.82 16.84 2.22
N ARG A 143 -6.62 18.00 2.85
CA ARG A 143 -7.61 18.59 3.76
C ARG A 143 -8.96 18.81 3.08
N GLY A 144 -10.01 18.25 3.67
CA GLY A 144 -11.37 18.33 3.12
C GLY A 144 -11.66 17.33 1.98
N VAL A 145 -10.71 16.47 1.64
CA VAL A 145 -10.87 15.43 0.62
C VAL A 145 -11.22 14.10 1.30
N ASN A 146 -12.22 13.40 0.77
CA ASN A 146 -12.60 12.08 1.28
C ASN A 146 -12.05 10.96 0.36
N ILE A 147 -10.75 10.70 0.49
CA ILE A 147 -10.05 9.66 -0.27
C ILE A 147 -9.26 8.75 0.68
N PRO A 148 -9.24 7.42 0.49
CA PRO A 148 -8.39 6.52 1.27
C PRO A 148 -6.91 6.79 1.04
N VAL A 149 -6.13 6.81 2.13
CA VAL A 149 -4.67 7.00 2.07
C VAL A 149 -3.95 5.90 2.85
N TRP A 150 -3.10 5.15 2.17
CA TRP A 150 -2.30 4.11 2.78
C TRP A 150 -0.89 4.61 3.07
N VAL A 151 -0.30 4.19 4.18
CA VAL A 151 1.02 4.68 4.62
C VAL A 151 1.98 3.50 4.77
N LYS A 152 2.99 3.43 3.89
CA LYS A 152 4.08 2.45 4.06
C LYS A 152 4.93 2.82 5.27
N ASN A 153 5.39 1.81 6.04
CA ASN A 153 6.35 2.06 7.10
C ASN A 153 7.61 2.76 6.55
N PRO A 154 8.29 3.59 7.36
CA PRO A 154 9.55 4.22 6.97
C PRO A 154 10.60 3.16 6.64
N ILE A 155 11.63 3.55 5.87
CA ILE A 155 12.71 2.63 5.46
C ILE A 155 13.41 2.03 6.67
N HIS A 156 13.73 2.85 7.68
CA HIS A 156 14.33 2.43 8.92
C HIS A 156 13.27 2.06 9.97
N SER A 157 13.68 1.28 10.97
CA SER A 157 12.81 0.78 12.04
C SER A 157 12.44 1.90 13.02
N ASP A 158 11.56 2.78 12.61
CA ASP A 158 11.06 3.91 13.41
C ASP A 158 9.53 3.89 13.48
N LEU A 159 9.02 3.34 14.58
CA LEU A 159 7.59 3.26 14.86
C LEU A 159 6.96 4.65 15.06
N GLY A 160 7.72 5.59 15.65
CA GLY A 160 7.24 6.95 15.88
C GLY A 160 6.96 7.69 14.58
N LEU A 161 7.84 7.59 13.58
CA LEU A 161 7.61 8.15 12.25
C LEU A 161 6.39 7.53 11.56
N TRP A 162 6.19 6.22 11.73
CA TRP A 162 5.05 5.55 11.11
C TRP A 162 3.72 5.98 11.73
N ILE A 163 3.65 6.00 13.06
CA ILE A 163 2.48 6.50 13.80
C ILE A 163 2.25 7.98 13.46
N GLY A 164 3.29 8.81 13.53
CA GLY A 164 3.17 10.24 13.26
C GLY A 164 2.70 10.55 11.83
N ALA A 165 2.98 9.70 10.86
CA ALA A 165 2.43 9.83 9.51
C ALA A 165 0.92 9.57 9.47
N LEU A 166 0.44 8.54 10.18
CA LEU A 166 -0.99 8.25 10.32
C LEU A 166 -1.71 9.37 11.07
N GLU A 167 -1.13 9.87 12.17
CA GLU A 167 -1.68 10.97 12.98
C GLU A 167 -1.83 12.28 12.18
N ARG A 168 -0.91 12.58 11.26
CA ARG A 168 -1.02 13.77 10.40
C ARG A 168 -2.20 13.68 9.44
N LEU A 169 -2.46 12.49 8.90
CA LEU A 169 -3.63 12.27 8.03
C LEU A 169 -4.94 12.37 8.82
N ASP A 170 -4.98 11.79 10.01
CA ASP A 170 -6.14 11.88 10.90
C ASP A 170 -6.42 13.35 11.31
N ALA A 171 -5.39 14.11 11.64
CA ALA A 171 -5.50 15.52 12.04
C ALA A 171 -6.09 16.44 10.96
N VAL A 172 -6.02 16.06 9.68
CA VAL A 172 -6.66 16.80 8.57
C VAL A 172 -8.01 16.18 8.15
N GLY A 173 -8.47 15.15 8.86
CA GLY A 173 -9.78 14.54 8.67
C GLY A 173 -9.83 13.38 7.67
N ILE A 174 -8.69 12.78 7.31
CA ILE A 174 -8.66 11.57 6.49
C ILE A 174 -9.05 10.38 7.36
N GLY A 175 -10.33 10.00 7.31
CA GLY A 175 -10.87 8.91 8.13
C GLY A 175 -10.63 7.50 7.58
N SER A 176 -10.15 7.33 6.35
CA SER A 176 -9.89 6.03 5.74
C SER A 176 -8.41 5.86 5.46
N VAL A 177 -7.68 5.32 6.44
CA VAL A 177 -6.25 5.06 6.34
C VAL A 177 -5.93 3.58 6.56
N ALA A 178 -4.82 3.10 6.00
CA ALA A 178 -4.24 1.81 6.29
C ALA A 178 -2.72 1.93 6.43
N ALA A 179 -2.14 1.13 7.29
CA ALA A 179 -0.70 0.98 7.42
C ALA A 179 -0.22 -0.12 6.48
N VAL A 180 0.89 0.10 5.75
CA VAL A 180 1.47 -0.90 4.86
C VAL A 180 2.83 -1.32 5.37
N HIS A 181 2.92 -2.56 5.83
CA HIS A 181 4.16 -3.19 6.28
C HIS A 181 4.94 -3.74 5.10
N ARG A 182 6.06 -3.09 4.74
CA ARG A 182 6.91 -3.47 3.61
C ARG A 182 8.33 -3.92 4.01
N GLY A 183 8.54 -4.20 5.32
CA GLY A 183 9.85 -4.49 5.90
C GLY A 183 10.72 -3.25 6.06
N PHE A 184 11.85 -3.43 6.71
CA PHE A 184 12.78 -2.37 7.10
C PHE A 184 14.17 -2.64 6.53
N TYR A 185 14.93 -1.57 6.29
CA TYR A 185 16.29 -1.68 5.85
C TYR A 185 17.16 -2.42 6.89
N ALA A 186 18.00 -3.32 6.41
CA ALA A 186 19.06 -3.95 7.18
C ALA A 186 20.31 -4.09 6.30
N ASP A 187 21.49 -4.02 6.88
CA ASP A 187 22.76 -4.08 6.14
C ASP A 187 22.95 -5.42 5.41
N ARG A 188 22.43 -6.49 5.98
CA ARG A 188 22.50 -7.85 5.44
C ARG A 188 21.16 -8.58 5.66
N PRO A 189 20.13 -8.27 4.88
CA PRO A 189 18.77 -8.79 5.10
C PRO A 189 18.55 -10.18 4.49
N GLU A 190 19.52 -11.09 4.52
CA GLU A 190 19.34 -12.44 3.99
C GLU A 190 18.26 -13.23 4.77
N PRO A 191 17.35 -13.91 4.07
CA PRO A 191 17.23 -14.05 2.61
C PRO A 191 16.40 -12.95 1.92
N PHE A 192 15.86 -11.98 2.67
CA PHE A 192 14.93 -10.94 2.21
C PHE A 192 15.68 -9.70 1.70
N ARG A 193 14.98 -8.84 0.94
CA ARG A 193 15.46 -7.50 0.57
C ARG A 193 15.37 -6.54 1.75
N ASN A 194 14.27 -6.64 2.50
CA ASN A 194 14.03 -5.86 3.70
C ASN A 194 13.64 -6.80 4.83
N GLU A 195 14.19 -6.57 6.01
CA GLU A 195 13.90 -7.38 7.19
C GLU A 195 12.44 -7.20 7.61
N PRO A 196 11.67 -8.27 7.80
CA PRO A 196 10.25 -8.17 8.12
C PRO A 196 9.97 -7.42 9.42
N LYS A 197 10.70 -7.70 10.52
CA LYS A 197 10.49 -7.10 11.86
C LYS A 197 9.02 -7.05 12.24
N TRP A 198 8.36 -8.21 12.23
CA TRP A 198 6.92 -8.34 12.48
C TRP A 198 6.47 -7.73 13.80
N GLU A 199 7.35 -7.71 14.80
CA GLU A 199 7.11 -7.08 16.10
C GLU A 199 6.71 -5.60 15.99
N LEU A 200 7.18 -4.88 14.96
CA LEU A 200 6.80 -3.49 14.75
C LEU A 200 5.35 -3.34 14.26
N SER A 201 4.83 -4.30 13.51
CA SER A 201 3.40 -4.33 13.15
C SER A 201 2.52 -4.58 14.37
N PHE A 202 2.93 -5.46 15.27
CA PHE A 202 2.21 -5.69 16.52
C PHE A 202 2.28 -4.48 17.45
N ALA A 203 3.45 -3.84 17.53
CA ALA A 203 3.62 -2.61 18.30
C ALA A 203 2.77 -1.46 17.72
N LEU A 204 2.65 -1.35 16.38
CA LEU A 204 1.74 -0.42 15.72
C LEU A 204 0.29 -0.72 16.09
N ARG A 205 -0.16 -1.97 15.93
CA ARG A 205 -1.53 -2.40 16.25
C ARG A 205 -1.91 -2.11 17.71
N SER A 206 -0.96 -2.26 18.63
CA SER A 206 -1.19 -1.92 20.05
C SER A 206 -1.40 -0.42 20.29
N ARG A 207 -0.85 0.44 19.44
CA ARG A 207 -0.94 1.91 19.58
C ARG A 207 -2.12 2.50 18.80
N VAL A 208 -2.43 1.92 17.65
CA VAL A 208 -3.49 2.37 16.73
C VAL A 208 -4.34 1.17 16.27
N PRO A 209 -5.14 0.58 17.19
CA PRO A 209 -5.81 -0.70 16.98
C PRO A 209 -6.85 -0.68 15.84
N ASP A 210 -7.39 0.49 15.51
CA ASP A 210 -8.42 0.66 14.48
C ASP A 210 -7.83 0.83 13.07
N VAL A 211 -6.51 0.96 12.94
CA VAL A 211 -5.82 1.06 11.64
C VAL A 211 -5.53 -0.32 11.09
N PRO A 212 -6.11 -0.72 9.95
CA PRO A 212 -5.76 -1.98 9.32
C PRO A 212 -4.30 -1.99 8.87
N ILE A 213 -3.62 -3.13 9.06
CA ILE A 213 -2.22 -3.33 8.67
C ILE A 213 -2.16 -4.33 7.53
N VAL A 214 -1.72 -3.85 6.37
CA VAL A 214 -1.59 -4.62 5.13
C VAL A 214 -0.11 -4.93 4.89
N CYS A 215 0.23 -6.17 4.52
CA CYS A 215 1.60 -6.54 4.17
C CYS A 215 1.89 -6.28 2.70
N ASP A 216 3.07 -5.73 2.41
CA ASP A 216 3.67 -5.67 1.07
C ASP A 216 4.77 -6.75 0.96
N PRO A 217 4.41 -7.99 0.60
CA PRO A 217 5.35 -9.10 0.58
C PRO A 217 6.40 -8.97 -0.53
N SER A 218 6.09 -8.23 -1.59
CA SER A 218 7.01 -8.01 -2.72
C SER A 218 8.24 -7.24 -2.30
N HIS A 219 8.05 -6.17 -1.54
CA HIS A 219 9.17 -5.34 -1.06
C HIS A 219 9.94 -6.00 0.09
N ILE A 220 9.30 -6.82 0.92
CA ILE A 220 9.98 -7.65 1.92
C ILE A 220 10.85 -8.69 1.22
N ALA A 221 10.26 -9.50 0.37
CA ALA A 221 10.92 -10.62 -0.28
C ALA A 221 12.08 -10.20 -1.20
N GLY A 222 11.88 -9.22 -2.08
CA GLY A 222 12.86 -8.80 -3.08
C GLY A 222 13.18 -9.86 -4.14
N LYS A 223 12.65 -11.07 -4.00
CA LYS A 223 12.80 -12.21 -4.92
C LYS A 223 11.44 -12.89 -5.10
N ARG A 224 11.04 -13.17 -6.36
CA ARG A 224 9.76 -13.79 -6.71
C ARG A 224 9.47 -15.07 -5.91
N SER A 225 10.50 -15.91 -5.73
CA SER A 225 10.38 -17.19 -5.01
C SER A 225 10.01 -17.07 -3.53
N LEU A 226 10.23 -15.92 -2.91
CA LEU A 226 9.96 -15.69 -1.49
C LEU A 226 8.64 -14.96 -1.22
N VAL A 227 8.02 -14.34 -2.24
CA VAL A 227 6.80 -13.53 -2.08
C VAL A 227 5.66 -14.33 -1.45
N GLU A 228 5.46 -15.58 -1.89
CA GLU A 228 4.42 -16.45 -1.35
C GLU A 228 4.65 -16.78 0.13
N GLN A 229 5.89 -17.09 0.50
CA GLN A 229 6.24 -17.39 1.89
C GLN A 229 5.95 -16.18 2.78
N VAL A 230 6.39 -14.98 2.39
CA VAL A 230 6.17 -13.76 3.17
C VAL A 230 4.66 -13.44 3.28
N ALA A 231 3.91 -13.58 2.17
CA ALA A 231 2.48 -13.34 2.17
C ALA A 231 1.74 -14.28 3.14
N ARG A 232 2.09 -15.57 3.14
CA ARG A 232 1.53 -16.56 4.07
C ARG A 232 1.85 -16.20 5.52
N THR A 233 3.11 -15.93 5.82
CA THR A 233 3.51 -15.52 7.17
C THR A 233 2.71 -14.30 7.64
N ALA A 234 2.51 -13.29 6.78
CA ALA A 234 1.71 -12.12 7.13
C ALA A 234 0.25 -12.47 7.47
N LEU A 235 -0.37 -13.38 6.71
CA LEU A 235 -1.75 -13.82 6.95
C LEU A 235 -1.86 -14.71 8.20
N ASP A 236 -0.90 -15.60 8.44
CA ASP A 236 -0.81 -16.43 9.65
C ASP A 236 -0.64 -15.55 10.90
N LEU A 237 0.05 -14.42 10.78
CA LEU A 237 0.18 -13.37 11.81
C LEU A 237 -1.05 -12.44 11.88
N GLN A 238 -2.12 -12.76 11.15
CA GLN A 238 -3.38 -12.03 11.15
C GLN A 238 -3.25 -10.55 10.74
N LEU A 239 -2.38 -10.24 9.77
CA LEU A 239 -2.43 -8.96 9.11
C LEU A 239 -3.69 -8.89 8.23
N ASP A 240 -4.25 -7.68 8.07
CA ASP A 240 -5.59 -7.48 7.50
C ASP A 240 -5.66 -7.68 5.98
N GLY A 241 -4.51 -7.77 5.31
CA GLY A 241 -4.46 -7.97 3.86
C GLY A 241 -3.07 -7.89 3.26
N LEU A 242 -3.05 -7.82 1.93
CA LEU A 242 -1.83 -7.81 1.13
C LEU A 242 -1.85 -6.69 0.09
N MET A 243 -0.71 -6.05 -0.13
CA MET A 243 -0.45 -5.14 -1.24
C MET A 243 0.69 -5.72 -2.10
N VAL A 244 0.37 -6.31 -3.24
CA VAL A 244 1.30 -7.17 -4.00
C VAL A 244 1.65 -6.57 -5.35
N GLU A 245 2.94 -6.61 -5.69
CA GLU A 245 3.35 -6.35 -7.07
C GLU A 245 3.01 -7.53 -7.96
N SER A 246 2.38 -7.26 -9.10
CA SER A 246 1.99 -8.26 -10.09
C SER A 246 2.11 -7.68 -11.49
N HIS A 247 2.59 -8.47 -12.44
CA HIS A 247 2.82 -8.03 -13.81
C HIS A 247 2.45 -9.14 -14.79
N THR A 248 1.82 -8.81 -15.94
CA THR A 248 1.46 -9.78 -16.99
C THR A 248 2.70 -10.43 -17.58
N ASN A 249 3.78 -9.68 -17.74
CA ASN A 249 5.08 -10.17 -18.21
C ASN A 249 6.21 -9.68 -17.27
N PRO A 250 6.43 -10.35 -16.14
CA PRO A 250 7.36 -9.89 -15.11
C PRO A 250 8.79 -9.68 -15.59
N ASP A 251 9.24 -10.49 -16.53
CA ASP A 251 10.63 -10.46 -17.01
C ASP A 251 10.93 -9.26 -17.93
N LYS A 252 9.88 -8.56 -18.39
CA LYS A 252 9.99 -7.32 -19.19
C LYS A 252 9.75 -6.05 -18.37
N ALA A 253 9.47 -6.16 -17.06
CA ALA A 253 9.22 -5.01 -16.22
C ALA A 253 10.44 -4.08 -16.13
N LEU A 254 10.24 -2.77 -16.31
CA LEU A 254 11.28 -1.73 -16.19
C LEU A 254 11.70 -1.49 -14.74
N SER A 255 10.83 -1.86 -13.79
CA SER A 255 11.09 -1.74 -12.36
C SER A 255 10.85 -3.07 -11.65
N ASP A 256 11.81 -3.45 -10.78
CA ASP A 256 11.72 -4.62 -9.91
C ASP A 256 11.39 -5.96 -10.62
N ALA A 257 11.86 -6.17 -11.87
CA ALA A 257 11.57 -7.36 -12.70
C ALA A 257 11.77 -8.72 -11.98
N ALA A 258 12.67 -8.78 -11.01
CA ALA A 258 12.94 -10.00 -10.23
C ALA A 258 11.85 -10.31 -9.19
N VAL A 259 10.92 -9.40 -8.93
CA VAL A 259 9.99 -9.48 -7.79
C VAL A 259 8.55 -9.81 -8.18
N PRO A 260 7.92 -9.17 -9.19
CA PRO A 260 6.51 -9.42 -9.42
C PRO A 260 6.24 -10.87 -9.83
N PRO A 261 5.37 -11.60 -9.11
CA PRO A 261 4.88 -12.88 -9.59
C PRO A 261 4.01 -12.70 -10.82
N CYS A 262 4.05 -13.70 -11.70
CA CYS A 262 3.01 -13.82 -12.74
C CYS A 262 1.66 -14.04 -12.05
N PHE A 263 0.70 -13.19 -12.37
CA PHE A 263 -0.60 -13.15 -11.72
C PHE A 263 -1.35 -14.49 -11.79
N SER A 264 -1.38 -15.12 -12.98
CA SER A 264 -2.11 -16.36 -13.20
C SER A 264 -1.61 -17.55 -12.39
N CYS A 265 -0.35 -17.49 -11.90
CA CYS A 265 0.27 -18.61 -11.20
C CYS A 265 0.18 -18.53 -9.68
N TRP A 266 0.11 -17.33 -9.12
CA TRP A 266 0.39 -17.13 -7.71
C TRP A 266 -0.87 -16.84 -6.85
N ILE A 267 -1.73 -15.93 -7.25
CA ILE A 267 -2.93 -15.60 -6.45
C ILE A 267 -3.85 -16.81 -6.27
N PRO A 268 -4.15 -17.62 -7.29
CA PRO A 268 -4.94 -18.83 -7.07
C PRO A 268 -4.33 -19.77 -6.04
N ARG A 269 -2.99 -19.96 -6.04
CA ARG A 269 -2.31 -20.84 -5.09
C ARG A 269 -2.36 -20.33 -3.65
N LEU A 270 -2.24 -19.02 -3.44
CA LEU A 270 -2.33 -18.42 -2.12
C LEU A 270 -3.69 -18.74 -1.48
N PHE A 271 -4.77 -18.64 -2.25
CA PHE A 271 -6.13 -18.84 -1.74
C PHE A 271 -6.58 -20.31 -1.66
N GLN A 272 -6.12 -21.19 -2.56
CA GLN A 272 -6.49 -22.62 -2.54
C GLN A 272 -6.13 -23.35 -1.24
N ARG A 273 -5.11 -22.89 -0.52
CA ARG A 273 -4.70 -23.49 0.76
C ARG A 273 -5.34 -22.84 1.98
N MET A 274 -5.96 -21.67 1.84
CA MET A 274 -6.71 -21.02 2.92
C MET A 274 -8.14 -21.56 3.03
N GLU A 275 -8.61 -22.26 2.01
CA GLU A 275 -9.93 -22.90 1.95
C GLU A 275 -9.91 -24.36 2.51
N ARG A 276 -8.74 -24.82 2.99
CA ARG A 276 -8.56 -26.14 3.65
C ARG A 276 -8.33 -25.98 5.13
#